data_caa6779fea4bb59d0a7e3b5ce4e68f94
#
_entry.id   caa6779fea4bb59d0a7e3b5ce4e68f94
#
_cell.length_a   1.000
_cell.length_b   1.000
_cell.length_c   1.000
_cell.angle_alpha   90.00
_cell.angle_beta   90.00
_cell.angle_gamma   90.00
#
_symmetry.space_group_name_H-M   'P 1'
#
loop_
_entity.id
_entity.type
_entity.pdbx_description
1 polymer ?
#
loop_
_entity_poly.entity_id
_entity_poly.type
_entity_poly.pdbx_seq_one_letter_code
_entity_poly.pdbx_strand_id
1 'polypeptide(L)'
;QLRGIEPLSKVMRREAELQRGEQPDDEVSRSPLVMRELTEMVIAENVPGIIRRFNACDCEKCMSELARLTAEEIPARYMKMPELADLNWSGFSSDERMLIDSLKKNAVTVMIRLMIANKKRNFH
;
A
#
# COMPACT_ATOMS: atom_id res chain seq x y z
N GLN A 1 25.90 10.82 -33.29
CA GLN A 1 25.99 10.69 -32.87
C GLN A 1 25.60 10.67 -32.33
N LEU A 2 25.39 10.87 -32.69
CA LEU A 2 25.27 10.70 -32.07
C LEU A 2 25.04 10.94 -31.48
N ARG A 3 25.07 11.07 -31.89
CA ARG A 3 25.14 11.10 -31.34
C ARG A 3 24.82 11.14 -30.57
N GLY A 4 24.72 11.24 -31.39
CA GLY A 4 24.88 11.11 -30.76
C GLY A 4 24.32 11.04 -30.03
N ILE A 5 24.22 10.79 -30.29
CA ILE A 5 24.05 10.48 -29.71
C ILE A 5 23.74 10.20 -28.80
N GLU A 6 23.73 9.99 -28.79
CA GLU A 6 23.73 9.54 -28.06
C GLU A 6 23.33 9.42 -27.31
N PRO A 7 23.35 9.42 -28.00
CA PRO A 7 23.13 9.14 -27.38
C PRO A 7 22.31 9.19 -26.69
N LEU A 8 22.05 9.13 -26.95
CA LEU A 8 21.63 9.10 -26.27
C LEU A 8 21.29 8.68 -25.51
N SER A 9 21.29 8.24 -25.93
CA SER A 9 21.26 7.77 -25.21
C SER A 9 21.35 7.68 -24.31
N LYS A 10 21.49 7.38 -24.78
CA LYS A 10 21.70 7.42 -23.83
C LYS A 10 21.33 7.96 -23.16
N VAL A 11 21.33 8.21 -23.67
CA VAL A 11 20.91 8.80 -22.90
C VAL A 11 19.97 8.73 -22.55
N MET A 12 19.63 8.40 -22.96
CA MET A 12 18.97 8.31 -22.54
C MET A 12 18.57 7.78 -21.91
N ARG A 13 18.62 7.18 -22.09
CA ARG A 13 18.38 6.76 -21.32
C ARG A 13 18.36 6.91 -20.57
N ARG A 14 18.45 7.24 -20.59
CA ARG A 14 18.27 7.58 -19.59
C ARG A 14 17.67 8.23 -19.31
N GLU A 15 17.40 8.57 -19.67
CA GLU A 15 16.72 9.11 -19.25
C GLU A 15 15.81 9.00 -18.98
N ALA A 16 15.56 8.71 -19.47
CA ALA A 16 14.70 8.57 -19.08
C ALA A 16 14.37 8.03 -18.34
N GLU A 17 14.48 7.84 -18.04
CA GLU A 17 14.21 7.64 -17.16
C GLU A 17 14.17 8.22 -16.25
N LEU A 18 14.09 8.59 -16.08
CA LEU A 18 13.92 9.13 -15.23
C LEU A 18 13.09 9.89 -15.05
N GLN A 19 12.73 10.15 -15.47
CA GLN A 19 11.95 10.83 -15.26
C GLN A 19 10.72 10.65 -14.87
N ARG A 20 10.26 10.62 -14.61
CA ARG A 20 9.05 10.20 -14.03
C ARG A 20 8.74 11.04 -12.83
N GLY A 21 7.51 11.28 -12.49
CA GLY A 21 7.17 12.09 -11.35
C GLY A 21 7.25 11.38 -10.03
N GLU A 22 7.41 10.07 -10.05
CA GLU A 22 7.37 9.33 -8.80
C GLU A 22 8.67 9.46 -8.04
N GLN A 23 8.60 9.18 -6.76
CA GLN A 23 9.73 9.24 -5.88
C GLN A 23 10.74 8.14 -6.23
N PRO A 24 12.02 8.46 -6.35
CA PRO A 24 13.00 7.43 -6.65
C PRO A 24 13.13 6.40 -5.54
N ASP A 25 13.34 5.14 -5.92
CA ASP A 25 13.52 4.07 -4.95
C ASP A 25 14.71 4.30 -4.04
N ASP A 26 15.78 4.87 -4.56
CA ASP A 26 16.96 5.07 -3.72
C ASP A 26 16.73 6.14 -2.67
N GLU A 27 15.88 7.11 -2.93
CA GLU A 27 15.54 8.10 -1.91
C GLU A 27 14.73 7.44 -0.80
N VAL A 28 13.80 6.58 -1.14
CA VAL A 28 13.04 5.82 -0.16
C VAL A 28 13.97 4.93 0.66
N SER A 29 14.86 4.20 -0.02
CA SER A 29 15.76 3.27 0.64
C SER A 29 16.74 3.95 1.57
N ARG A 30 17.04 5.23 1.34
CA ARG A 30 17.95 5.97 2.19
C ARG A 30 17.28 6.59 3.41
N SER A 31 15.96 6.59 3.46
CA SER A 31 15.28 7.11 4.62
C SER A 31 15.55 6.21 5.83
N PRO A 32 15.43 6.75 7.06
CA PRO A 32 15.73 5.95 8.25
C PRO A 32 14.83 4.73 8.35
N LEU A 33 15.36 3.65 8.88
CA LEU A 33 14.56 2.47 9.18
C LEU A 33 13.74 2.73 10.43
N VAL A 34 12.44 2.47 10.32
CA VAL A 34 11.53 2.66 11.45
C VAL A 34 10.65 1.43 11.57
N MET A 35 10.14 1.21 12.77
CA MET A 35 9.20 0.13 13.00
C MET A 35 7.81 0.61 12.59
N ARG A 36 7.19 -0.09 11.64
CA ARG A 36 5.88 0.27 11.12
C ARG A 36 4.89 -0.85 11.45
N GLU A 37 3.66 -0.46 11.72
CA GLU A 37 2.61 -1.44 11.96
C GLU A 37 2.02 -1.86 10.62
N LEU A 38 2.44 -3.03 10.17
CA LEU A 38 2.14 -3.51 8.82
C LEU A 38 0.65 -3.79 8.62
N THR A 39 0.00 -4.34 9.63
CA THR A 39 -1.43 -4.66 9.54
C THR A 39 -2.24 -3.39 9.29
N GLU A 40 -1.93 -2.32 10.00
CA GLU A 40 -2.62 -1.06 9.81
C GLU A 40 -2.43 -0.52 8.39
N MET A 41 -1.22 -0.63 7.86
CA MET A 41 -0.95 -0.16 6.50
C MET A 41 -1.76 -0.94 5.47
N VAL A 42 -1.83 -2.26 5.64
CA VAL A 42 -2.57 -3.12 4.72
C VAL A 42 -4.06 -2.79 4.77
N ILE A 43 -4.60 -2.61 5.97
CA ILE A 43 -6.01 -2.27 6.13
C ILE A 43 -6.31 -0.93 5.46
N ALA A 44 -5.51 0.09 5.76
CA ALA A 44 -5.75 1.43 5.22
C ALA A 44 -5.70 1.44 3.71
N GLU A 45 -4.80 0.67 3.12
CA GLU A 45 -4.68 0.63 1.67
C GLU A 45 -5.90 0.01 1.01
N ASN A 46 -6.55 -0.94 1.66
CA ASN A 46 -7.60 -1.71 1.03
C ASN A 46 -9.02 -1.24 1.35
N VAL A 47 -9.20 -0.41 2.37
CA VAL A 47 -10.53 0.03 2.78
C VAL A 47 -11.27 0.76 1.65
N PRO A 48 -10.66 1.73 0.94
CA PRO A 48 -11.43 2.44 -0.09
C PRO A 48 -11.93 1.51 -1.20
N GLY A 49 -11.14 0.52 -1.57
CA GLY A 49 -11.55 -0.42 -2.61
C GLY A 49 -12.74 -1.27 -2.19
N ILE A 50 -12.75 -1.71 -0.95
CA ILE A 50 -13.86 -2.49 -0.43
C ILE A 50 -15.13 -1.64 -0.37
N ILE A 51 -15.01 -0.42 0.12
CA ILE A 51 -16.15 0.50 0.19
C ILE A 51 -16.77 0.68 -1.18
N ARG A 52 -15.93 0.87 -2.20
CA ARG A 52 -16.44 1.03 -3.57
C ARG A 52 -17.12 -0.23 -4.09
N ARG A 53 -16.57 -1.40 -3.78
CA ARG A 53 -17.15 -2.67 -4.21
C ARG A 53 -18.57 -2.87 -3.73
N PHE A 54 -18.85 -2.38 -2.53
CA PHE A 54 -20.17 -2.55 -1.93
C PHE A 54 -21.05 -1.33 -2.10
N ASN A 55 -20.59 -0.32 -2.86
CA ASN A 55 -21.37 0.89 -3.06
C ASN A 55 -21.74 1.52 -1.73
N ALA A 56 -20.80 1.49 -0.80
CA ALA A 56 -21.06 1.96 0.56
C ALA A 56 -20.61 3.40 0.71
N CYS A 57 -20.96 3.99 1.85
CA CYS A 57 -20.57 5.35 2.17
C CYS A 57 -19.04 5.43 2.29
N ASP A 58 -18.44 6.35 1.56
CA ASP A 58 -16.99 6.52 1.53
C ASP A 58 -16.50 7.71 2.33
N CYS A 59 -17.33 8.21 3.25
CA CYS A 59 -16.88 9.30 4.10
C CYS A 59 -15.80 8.80 5.06
N GLU A 60 -15.05 9.74 5.61
CA GLU A 60 -13.95 9.41 6.49
C GLU A 60 -14.41 8.58 7.68
N LYS A 61 -15.57 8.90 8.23
CA LYS A 61 -16.09 8.18 9.39
C LYS A 61 -16.37 6.71 9.05
N CYS A 62 -16.99 6.44 7.92
CA CYS A 62 -17.30 5.08 7.53
C CYS A 62 -16.03 4.28 7.24
N MET A 63 -15.07 4.89 6.55
CA MET A 63 -13.83 4.21 6.25
C MET A 63 -13.03 3.94 7.52
N SER A 64 -13.00 4.89 8.45
CA SER A 64 -12.31 4.70 9.72
C SER A 64 -12.95 3.59 10.55
N GLU A 65 -14.25 3.52 10.53
CA GLU A 65 -14.96 2.49 11.31
C GLU A 65 -14.71 1.11 10.73
N LEU A 66 -14.74 0.97 9.41
CA LEU A 66 -14.41 -0.30 8.78
C LEU A 66 -12.98 -0.71 9.11
N ALA A 67 -12.05 0.23 9.05
CA ALA A 67 -10.66 -0.05 9.38
C ALA A 67 -10.54 -0.50 10.84
N ARG A 68 -11.23 0.18 11.75
CA ARG A 68 -11.17 -0.15 13.17
C ARG A 68 -11.70 -1.55 13.44
N LEU A 69 -12.85 -1.88 12.85
CA LEU A 69 -13.46 -3.20 13.04
C LEU A 69 -12.58 -4.30 12.46
N THR A 70 -11.96 -4.03 11.32
CA THR A 70 -11.06 -4.99 10.71
C THR A 70 -9.84 -5.23 11.61
N ALA A 71 -9.30 -4.15 12.17
CA ALA A 71 -8.12 -4.25 13.02
C ALA A 71 -8.39 -5.04 14.29
N GLU A 72 -9.64 -5.09 14.75
CA GLU A 72 -9.98 -5.88 15.93
C GLU A 72 -9.87 -7.37 15.67
N GLU A 73 -9.89 -7.79 14.41
CA GLU A 73 -9.88 -9.21 14.07
C GLU A 73 -8.54 -9.71 13.55
N ILE A 74 -7.60 -8.82 13.30
CA ILE A 74 -6.31 -9.19 12.74
C ILE A 74 -5.22 -8.69 13.68
N PRO A 75 -4.33 -9.58 14.15
CA PRO A 75 -3.28 -9.15 15.07
C PRO A 75 -2.35 -8.14 14.41
N ALA A 76 -1.85 -7.21 15.20
CA ALA A 76 -0.89 -6.24 14.73
C ALA A 76 0.41 -6.95 14.36
N ARG A 77 1.01 -6.55 13.26
CA ARG A 77 2.29 -7.06 12.80
C ARG A 77 3.21 -5.90 12.55
N TYR A 78 4.40 -5.98 13.10
CA TYR A 78 5.36 -4.90 12.98
C TYR A 78 6.51 -5.32 12.09
N MET A 79 6.98 -4.40 11.29
CA MET A 79 8.09 -4.66 10.38
C MET A 79 8.95 -3.41 10.29
N LYS A 80 10.26 -3.63 10.32
CA LYS A 80 11.20 -2.53 10.14
C LYS A 80 11.35 -2.27 8.64
N MET A 81 11.19 -1.00 8.27
CA MET A 81 11.28 -0.60 6.87
C MET A 81 11.67 0.86 6.79
N PRO A 82 12.15 1.33 5.63
CA PRO A 82 12.44 2.76 5.49
C PRO A 82 11.21 3.59 5.73
N GLU A 83 11.41 4.74 6.36
CA GLU A 83 10.32 5.61 6.76
C GLU A 83 9.43 6.01 5.58
N LEU A 84 10.03 6.22 4.41
CA LEU A 84 9.28 6.66 3.23
C LEU A 84 8.70 5.51 2.42
N ALA A 85 8.94 4.26 2.82
CA ALA A 85 8.45 3.12 2.08
C ALA A 85 6.96 2.92 2.29
N ASP A 86 6.28 2.43 1.25
CA ASP A 86 4.91 1.96 1.37
C ASP A 86 4.88 0.48 1.01
N LEU A 87 3.68 -0.09 0.90
CA LEU A 87 3.54 -1.52 0.67
C LEU A 87 4.03 -1.96 -0.71
N ASN A 88 4.28 -1.02 -1.61
CA ASN A 88 4.78 -1.30 -2.96
C ASN A 88 6.27 -1.11 -3.09
N TRP A 89 6.96 -0.84 -1.99
CA TRP A 89 8.41 -0.62 -2.03
C TRP A 89 9.11 -1.84 -2.62
N SER A 90 10.07 -1.60 -3.51
CA SER A 90 10.74 -2.68 -4.23
C SER A 90 11.78 -3.41 -3.38
N GLY A 91 12.16 -2.88 -2.23
CA GLY A 91 13.20 -3.45 -1.39
C GLY A 91 12.77 -4.56 -0.45
N PHE A 92 11.49 -4.90 -0.43
CA PHE A 92 11.04 -6.02 0.41
C PHE A 92 11.60 -7.33 -0.11
N SER A 93 11.98 -8.22 0.82
CA SER A 93 12.38 -9.57 0.46
C SER A 93 11.16 -10.39 0.02
N SER A 94 11.43 -11.57 -0.55
CA SER A 94 10.34 -12.47 -0.94
C SER A 94 9.47 -12.85 0.26
N ASP A 95 10.10 -13.14 1.40
CA ASP A 95 9.35 -13.50 2.60
C ASP A 95 8.50 -12.35 3.09
N GLU A 96 9.04 -11.13 3.03
CA GLU A 96 8.30 -9.96 3.44
C GLU A 96 7.10 -9.72 2.54
N ARG A 97 7.27 -9.90 1.23
CA ARG A 97 6.17 -9.77 0.30
C ARG A 97 5.10 -10.81 0.54
N MET A 98 5.50 -12.04 0.86
CA MET A 98 4.54 -13.09 1.17
C MET A 98 3.73 -12.76 2.42
N LEU A 99 4.38 -12.18 3.42
CA LEU A 99 3.67 -11.75 4.62
C LEU A 99 2.66 -10.65 4.30
N ILE A 100 3.08 -9.67 3.50
CA ILE A 100 2.18 -8.57 3.10
C ILE A 100 0.98 -9.12 2.35
N ASP A 101 1.22 -10.03 1.40
CA ASP A 101 0.13 -10.63 0.63
C ASP A 101 -0.82 -11.41 1.53
N SER A 102 -0.29 -12.13 2.49
CA SER A 102 -1.11 -12.89 3.44
C SER A 102 -1.98 -11.97 4.28
N LEU A 103 -1.39 -10.88 4.77
CA LEU A 103 -2.14 -9.90 5.54
C LEU A 103 -3.23 -9.25 4.70
N LYS A 104 -2.91 -8.96 3.45
CA LYS A 104 -3.89 -8.36 2.54
C LYS A 104 -5.09 -9.29 2.34
N LYS A 105 -4.83 -10.57 2.09
CA LYS A 105 -5.91 -11.53 1.91
C LYS A 105 -6.78 -11.63 3.16
N ASN A 106 -6.16 -11.67 4.32
CA ASN A 106 -6.90 -11.70 5.58
C ASN A 106 -7.74 -10.45 5.76
N ALA A 107 -7.14 -9.29 5.53
CA ALA A 107 -7.84 -8.03 5.72
C ALA A 107 -9.03 -7.91 4.78
N VAL A 108 -8.84 -8.25 3.52
CA VAL A 108 -9.92 -8.18 2.54
C VAL A 108 -11.04 -9.14 2.91
N THR A 109 -10.70 -10.35 3.33
CA THR A 109 -11.71 -11.33 3.74
C THR A 109 -12.54 -10.80 4.91
N VAL A 110 -11.87 -10.25 5.92
CA VAL A 110 -12.58 -9.71 7.09
C VAL A 110 -13.47 -8.54 6.68
N MET A 111 -12.94 -7.63 5.85
CA MET A 111 -13.71 -6.48 5.43
C MET A 111 -14.95 -6.87 4.62
N ILE A 112 -14.80 -7.85 3.72
CA ILE A 112 -15.96 -8.32 2.96
C ILE A 112 -17.01 -8.91 3.89
N ARG A 113 -16.58 -9.72 4.85
CA ARG A 113 -17.51 -10.31 5.81
C ARG A 113 -18.24 -9.23 6.60
N LEU A 114 -17.52 -8.21 7.03
CA LEU A 114 -18.11 -7.11 7.79
C LEU A 114 -19.13 -6.33 6.93
N MET A 115 -18.80 -6.11 5.66
CA MET A 115 -19.71 -5.40 4.78
C MET A 115 -20.98 -6.21 4.49
N ILE A 116 -20.83 -7.52 4.35
CA ILE A 116 -22.01 -8.37 4.14
C ILE A 116 -22.91 -8.33 5.39
N ALA A 117 -22.31 -8.32 6.56
CA ALA A 117 -23.07 -8.28 7.81
C ALA A 117 -23.73 -6.92 8.03
N ASN A 118 -23.18 -5.85 7.47
CA ASN A 118 -23.72 -4.50 7.65
C ASN A 118 -24.66 -4.18 6.49
N LYS A 119 -25.93 -4.46 6.69
CA LYS A 119 -26.91 -4.33 5.62
C LYS A 119 -27.11 -2.90 5.17
N LYS A 120 -26.78 -1.92 5.99
CA LYS A 120 -26.94 -0.52 5.63
C LYS A 120 -25.80 0.00 4.79
N ARG A 121 -24.69 -0.73 4.74
CA ARG A 121 -23.50 -0.32 4.00
C ARG A 121 -22.96 1.02 4.45
N ASN A 122 -23.26 1.42 5.69
CA ASN A 122 -22.65 2.61 6.25
C ASN A 122 -22.61 2.44 7.76
N PHE A 123 -21.64 3.11 8.38
CA PHE A 123 -21.30 2.90 9.78
C PHE A 123 -21.62 4.10 10.66
N HIS A 124 -22.35 5.07 10.13
CA HIS A 124 -22.72 6.20 10.96
C HIS A 124 -24.22 6.39 11.07
#